data_db55fbc04707d6d9622152074c118a6e
#
_entry.id   db55fbc04707d6d9622152074c118a6e
#
_cell.length_a   1.000
_cell.length_b   1.000
_cell.length_c   1.000
_cell.angle_alpha   90.00
_cell.angle_beta   90.00
_cell.angle_gamma   90.00
#
_symmetry.space_group_name_H-M   'P 1'
#
loop_
_entity.id
_entity.type
_entity.pdbx_description
1 polymer ?
#
loop_
_entity_poly.entity_id
_entity_poly.type
_entity_poly.pdbx_seq_one_letter_code
_entity_poly.pdbx_strand_id
1 'polypeptide(L)'
;APGHAPLDFTARDSEVAYKSKITEAQYEIAEGNTYEVCLTTALTAELPGSALDPRQAYLALRRRNPAPFASYLRFGDLTVASTSPERFLRIAADGGMRAEPIKGTRHRDTDPARDAQLREELESSPKDRAENIMIVDLLRNDLSHFAVPGSVSVSRLCAVESYATVHQMVSTIDARLSPGMPRAEAVAACFPAGSMTGAPKVSTMAILDRLEGAPRGVYSGAIGYFSLNGATDLAVAIRTLVLSGQPGGGTGLSLGVGGAITADSSPQEEYEEIRTKAFGVLSALGAEFPPG
;
A
#
# COMPACT_ATOMS: atom_id res chain seq x y z
N ALA A 1 -4.34 -26.75 -3.37
CA ALA A 1 -2.99 -26.33 -3.00
C ALA A 1 -2.21 -26.08 -4.29
N PRO A 2 -1.39 -25.02 -4.40
CA PRO A 2 -0.48 -24.87 -5.52
C PRO A 2 0.47 -26.07 -5.55
N GLY A 3 0.68 -26.67 -6.74
CA GLY A 3 1.49 -27.88 -6.93
C GLY A 3 3.00 -27.58 -6.98
N HIS A 4 3.52 -26.68 -6.12
CA HIS A 4 4.93 -26.35 -5.98
C HIS A 4 5.46 -26.77 -4.61
N ALA A 5 6.79 -26.86 -4.48
CA ALA A 5 7.46 -27.08 -3.21
C ALA A 5 7.09 -25.99 -2.18
N PRO A 6 7.17 -26.26 -0.87
CA PRO A 6 7.01 -25.25 0.16
C PRO A 6 7.84 -24.02 -0.15
N LEU A 7 7.25 -22.83 0.05
CA LEU A 7 7.89 -21.55 -0.16
C LEU A 7 8.38 -21.02 1.19
N ASP A 8 9.69 -21.01 1.38
CA ASP A 8 10.32 -20.48 2.58
C ASP A 8 10.73 -19.03 2.31
N PHE A 9 9.95 -18.09 2.87
CA PHE A 9 10.29 -16.67 2.80
C PHE A 9 11.27 -16.30 3.92
N THR A 10 12.16 -15.38 3.61
CA THR A 10 13.06 -14.72 4.56
C THR A 10 12.67 -13.24 4.67
N ALA A 11 12.56 -12.74 5.89
CA ALA A 11 12.35 -11.31 6.12
C ALA A 11 13.68 -10.56 6.07
N ARG A 12 13.69 -9.39 5.43
CA ARG A 12 14.86 -8.48 5.45
C ARG A 12 15.22 -8.05 6.87
N ASP A 13 14.19 -7.73 7.66
CA ASP A 13 14.35 -7.33 9.05
C ASP A 13 13.80 -8.43 9.96
N SER A 14 14.58 -8.83 10.97
CA SER A 14 14.07 -9.67 12.06
C SER A 14 13.02 -8.88 12.87
N GLU A 15 12.23 -9.58 13.68
CA GLU A 15 11.27 -8.95 14.59
C GLU A 15 11.94 -7.87 15.47
N VAL A 16 13.08 -8.20 16.06
CA VAL A 16 13.83 -7.27 16.92
C VAL A 16 14.30 -6.04 16.13
N ALA A 17 14.84 -6.25 14.93
CA ALA A 17 15.32 -5.15 14.08
C ALA A 17 14.17 -4.25 13.63
N TYR A 18 13.03 -4.82 13.22
CA TYR A 18 11.87 -4.03 12.79
C TYR A 18 11.28 -3.20 13.93
N LYS A 19 11.15 -3.79 15.13
CA LYS A 19 10.69 -3.07 16.33
C LYS A 19 11.66 -1.96 16.77
N SER A 20 12.97 -2.17 16.63
CA SER A 20 13.96 -1.11 16.88
C SER A 20 13.76 0.06 15.93
N LYS A 21 13.54 -0.20 14.63
CA LYS A 21 13.26 0.84 13.62
C LYS A 21 11.97 1.60 13.91
N ILE A 22 10.94 0.94 14.46
CA ILE A 22 9.72 1.62 14.93
C ILE A 22 10.05 2.61 16.04
N THR A 23 10.85 2.20 17.03
CA THR A 23 11.27 3.08 18.11
C THR A 23 12.10 4.28 17.61
N GLU A 24 12.97 4.06 16.61
CA GLU A 24 13.71 5.14 15.97
C GLU A 24 12.80 6.10 15.19
N ALA A 25 11.79 5.58 14.49
CA ALA A 25 10.77 6.39 13.82
C ALA A 25 9.98 7.24 14.82
N GLN A 26 9.61 6.67 15.98
CA GLN A 26 8.94 7.40 17.06
C GLN A 26 9.83 8.49 17.67
N TYR A 27 11.15 8.27 17.76
CA TYR A 27 12.09 9.30 18.16
C TYR A 27 12.08 10.48 17.18
N GLU A 28 12.10 10.23 15.86
CA GLU A 28 12.02 11.29 14.86
C GLU A 28 10.68 12.06 14.92
N ILE A 29 9.60 11.38 15.28
CA ILE A 29 8.30 12.02 15.52
C ILE A 29 8.34 12.90 16.76
N ALA A 30 8.94 12.42 17.86
CA ALA A 30 9.08 13.19 19.09
C ALA A 30 9.96 14.43 18.94
N GLU A 31 11.01 14.35 18.09
CA GLU A 31 11.86 15.49 17.72
C GLU A 31 11.16 16.48 16.76
N GLY A 32 9.96 16.17 16.27
CA GLY A 32 9.21 17.03 15.36
C GLY A 32 9.68 16.98 13.91
N ASN A 33 10.52 16.01 13.53
CA ASN A 33 11.03 15.85 12.17
C ASN A 33 9.98 15.30 11.21
N THR A 34 8.99 14.59 11.73
CA THR A 34 7.87 14.02 10.98
C THR A 34 6.66 13.79 11.90
N TYR A 35 5.48 13.60 11.35
CA TYR A 35 4.25 13.27 12.09
C TYR A 35 3.87 11.80 11.99
N GLU A 36 4.22 11.17 10.86
CA GLU A 36 3.93 9.78 10.55
C GLU A 36 5.03 9.23 9.64
N VAL A 37 5.41 7.97 9.84
CA VAL A 37 6.40 7.26 9.01
C VAL A 37 5.80 5.95 8.54
N CYS A 38 5.60 5.75 7.25
CA CYS A 38 5.22 4.45 6.69
C CYS A 38 6.47 3.55 6.59
N LEU A 39 6.82 2.90 7.69
CA LEU A 39 7.98 2.00 7.76
C LEU A 39 7.69 0.68 7.07
N THR A 40 8.64 0.21 6.24
CA THR A 40 8.46 -1.00 5.44
C THR A 40 9.62 -1.99 5.56
N THR A 41 9.30 -3.24 5.28
CA THR A 41 10.27 -4.32 5.10
C THR A 41 9.91 -5.17 3.89
N ALA A 42 10.74 -6.14 3.55
CA ALA A 42 10.51 -7.05 2.43
C ALA A 42 10.66 -8.50 2.87
N LEU A 43 9.82 -9.35 2.31
CA LEU A 43 9.91 -10.79 2.37
C LEU A 43 10.40 -11.29 1.01
N THR A 44 11.41 -12.13 1.00
CA THR A 44 11.99 -12.70 -0.23
C THR A 44 12.05 -14.22 -0.15
N ALA A 45 11.87 -14.88 -1.30
CA ALA A 45 12.07 -16.31 -1.43
C ALA A 45 12.70 -16.61 -2.79
N GLU A 46 13.38 -17.73 -2.89
CA GLU A 46 13.97 -18.22 -4.13
C GLU A 46 13.45 -19.63 -4.44
N LEU A 47 13.08 -19.84 -5.68
CA LEU A 47 12.66 -21.14 -6.19
C LEU A 47 13.63 -21.62 -7.26
N PRO A 48 14.13 -22.86 -7.16
CA PRO A 48 14.90 -23.45 -8.24
C PRO A 48 14.03 -23.74 -9.46
N GLY A 49 14.51 -23.41 -10.64
CA GLY A 49 13.81 -23.67 -11.90
C GLY A 49 12.49 -22.90 -12.07
N SER A 50 11.61 -23.39 -12.91
CA SER A 50 10.28 -22.83 -13.19
C SER A 50 9.17 -23.44 -12.30
N ALA A 51 9.45 -23.66 -11.02
CA ALA A 51 8.57 -24.40 -10.12
C ALA A 51 7.24 -23.71 -9.81
N LEU A 52 7.12 -22.39 -10.07
CA LEU A 52 5.90 -21.62 -9.87
C LEU A 52 5.47 -20.95 -11.17
N ASP A 53 4.26 -21.27 -11.67
CA ASP A 53 3.63 -20.53 -12.76
C ASP A 53 3.12 -19.17 -12.23
N PRO A 54 3.68 -18.03 -12.69
CA PRO A 54 3.30 -16.71 -12.19
C PRO A 54 1.81 -16.38 -12.40
N ARG A 55 1.20 -16.90 -13.47
CA ARG A 55 -0.22 -16.69 -13.75
C ARG A 55 -1.09 -17.46 -12.76
N GLN A 56 -0.72 -18.70 -12.41
CA GLN A 56 -1.45 -19.47 -11.41
C GLN A 56 -1.31 -18.85 -10.02
N ALA A 57 -0.13 -18.35 -9.67
CA ALA A 57 0.09 -17.56 -8.46
C ALA A 57 -0.86 -16.34 -8.40
N TYR A 58 -0.93 -15.53 -9.46
CA TYR A 58 -1.86 -14.41 -9.53
C TYR A 58 -3.33 -14.83 -9.39
N LEU A 59 -3.75 -15.89 -10.05
CA LEU A 59 -5.13 -16.40 -9.96
C LEU A 59 -5.46 -16.87 -8.54
N ALA A 60 -4.50 -17.46 -7.82
CA ALA A 60 -4.65 -17.82 -6.42
C ALA A 60 -4.78 -16.57 -5.52
N LEU A 61 -3.89 -15.58 -5.72
CA LEU A 61 -3.95 -14.30 -5.03
C LEU A 61 -5.28 -13.60 -5.23
N ARG A 62 -5.74 -13.47 -6.47
CA ARG A 62 -7.00 -12.79 -6.83
C ARG A 62 -8.23 -13.49 -6.22
N ARG A 63 -8.22 -14.81 -6.12
CA ARG A 63 -9.30 -15.56 -5.48
C ARG A 63 -9.31 -15.37 -3.97
N ARG A 64 -8.13 -15.32 -3.35
CA ARG A 64 -7.98 -15.18 -1.90
C ARG A 64 -8.23 -13.74 -1.44
N ASN A 65 -7.74 -12.78 -2.21
CA ASN A 65 -7.81 -11.35 -1.93
C ASN A 65 -8.44 -10.60 -3.12
N PRO A 66 -9.75 -10.67 -3.33
CA PRO A 66 -10.41 -9.87 -4.35
C PRO A 66 -10.21 -8.38 -4.02
N ALA A 67 -9.68 -7.63 -4.98
CA ALA A 67 -9.37 -6.21 -4.80
C ALA A 67 -9.71 -5.41 -6.05
N PRO A 68 -10.12 -4.13 -5.90
CA PRO A 68 -10.59 -3.32 -7.03
C PRO A 68 -9.50 -3.00 -8.06
N PHE A 69 -8.23 -2.97 -7.65
CA PHE A 69 -7.09 -2.66 -8.52
C PHE A 69 -6.18 -3.86 -8.74
N ALA A 70 -6.75 -5.06 -8.75
CA ALA A 70 -5.98 -6.27 -9.06
C ALA A 70 -5.45 -6.22 -10.50
N SER A 71 -4.15 -6.50 -10.68
CA SER A 71 -3.49 -6.46 -11.97
C SER A 71 -2.42 -7.54 -12.11
N TYR A 72 -2.22 -8.01 -13.34
CA TYR A 72 -1.16 -8.95 -13.71
C TYR A 72 -0.38 -8.36 -14.86
N LEU A 73 0.90 -8.10 -14.64
CA LEU A 73 1.81 -7.54 -15.62
C LEU A 73 2.99 -8.48 -15.80
N ARG A 74 3.42 -8.67 -17.05
CA ARG A 74 4.59 -9.48 -17.38
C ARG A 74 5.48 -8.75 -18.38
N PHE A 75 6.74 -8.56 -18.02
CA PHE A 75 7.76 -7.89 -18.82
C PHE A 75 8.99 -8.80 -18.90
N GLY A 76 9.06 -9.64 -19.93
CA GLY A 76 10.12 -10.65 -20.04
C GLY A 76 10.09 -11.64 -18.87
N ASP A 77 11.13 -11.60 -18.06
CA ASP A 77 11.33 -12.41 -16.84
C ASP A 77 10.76 -11.77 -15.56
N LEU A 78 10.35 -10.51 -15.61
CA LEU A 78 9.69 -9.82 -14.51
C LEU A 78 8.17 -10.00 -14.60
N THR A 79 7.56 -10.45 -13.51
CA THR A 79 6.10 -10.51 -13.35
C THR A 79 5.68 -9.77 -12.09
N VAL A 80 4.62 -8.98 -12.20
CA VAL A 80 3.98 -8.25 -11.10
C VAL A 80 2.56 -8.78 -10.95
N ALA A 81 2.27 -9.42 -9.82
CA ALA A 81 0.97 -9.96 -9.46
C ALA A 81 0.39 -9.16 -8.28
N SER A 82 -0.45 -8.18 -8.59
CA SER A 82 -0.98 -7.21 -7.62
C SER A 82 -2.44 -7.51 -7.27
N THR A 83 -2.77 -7.43 -5.99
CA THR A 83 -4.14 -7.38 -5.46
C THR A 83 -4.33 -6.13 -4.62
N SER A 84 -3.93 -4.98 -5.17
CA SER A 84 -4.00 -3.70 -4.49
C SER A 84 -5.45 -3.27 -4.21
N PRO A 85 -5.77 -2.85 -2.98
CA PRO A 85 -7.05 -2.27 -2.64
C PRO A 85 -7.10 -0.75 -2.84
N GLU A 86 -5.96 -0.08 -3.04
CA GLU A 86 -5.84 1.37 -2.92
C GLU A 86 -5.55 2.05 -4.25
N ARG A 87 -6.37 3.07 -4.57
CA ARG A 87 -6.09 3.98 -5.70
C ARG A 87 -5.04 4.99 -5.29
N PHE A 88 -4.00 5.13 -6.13
CA PHE A 88 -3.02 6.19 -5.97
C PHE A 88 -3.56 7.51 -6.51
N LEU A 89 -3.89 7.55 -7.80
CA LEU A 89 -4.40 8.75 -8.47
C LEU A 89 -5.19 8.38 -9.72
N ARG A 90 -6.37 8.98 -9.85
CA ARG A 90 -7.15 8.97 -11.09
C ARG A 90 -7.18 10.37 -11.67
N ILE A 91 -6.98 10.47 -13.00
CA ILE A 91 -7.21 11.70 -13.78
C ILE A 91 -8.16 11.32 -14.92
N ALA A 92 -9.36 11.86 -14.92
CA ALA A 92 -10.33 11.63 -15.97
C ALA A 92 -9.92 12.34 -17.28
N ALA A 93 -10.51 11.95 -18.41
CA ALA A 93 -10.21 12.54 -19.70
C ALA A 93 -10.45 14.06 -19.74
N ASP A 94 -11.45 14.54 -18.99
CA ASP A 94 -11.80 15.96 -18.85
C ASP A 94 -10.92 16.73 -17.86
N GLY A 95 -9.93 16.07 -17.23
CA GLY A 95 -9.03 16.66 -16.24
C GLY A 95 -9.52 16.61 -14.80
N GLY A 96 -10.67 15.99 -14.50
CA GLY A 96 -11.08 15.71 -13.12
C GLY A 96 -10.10 14.76 -12.45
N MET A 97 -9.60 15.12 -11.26
CA MET A 97 -8.66 14.30 -10.48
C MET A 97 -9.33 13.75 -9.24
N ARG A 98 -8.93 12.56 -8.82
CA ARG A 98 -9.40 11.92 -7.59
C ARG A 98 -8.33 11.07 -6.94
N ALA A 99 -8.13 11.26 -5.62
CA ALA A 99 -7.37 10.38 -4.76
C ALA A 99 -8.29 9.83 -3.66
N GLU A 100 -8.12 8.56 -3.29
CA GLU A 100 -8.99 7.86 -2.35
C GLU A 100 -8.15 7.07 -1.34
N PRO A 101 -7.53 7.75 -0.34
CA PRO A 101 -6.74 7.09 0.69
C PRO A 101 -7.64 6.24 1.59
N ILE A 102 -7.07 5.11 2.01
CA ILE A 102 -7.71 4.16 2.93
C ILE A 102 -6.86 4.09 4.20
N LYS A 103 -7.46 4.34 5.34
CA LYS A 103 -6.87 4.09 6.67
C LYS A 103 -7.94 3.48 7.58
N GLY A 104 -7.56 2.45 8.30
CA GLY A 104 -8.49 1.72 9.15
C GLY A 104 -9.30 0.66 8.38
N THR A 105 -9.26 -0.55 8.91
CA THR A 105 -9.96 -1.71 8.35
C THR A 105 -10.48 -2.59 9.48
N ARG A 106 -11.70 -3.11 9.34
CA ARG A 106 -12.27 -4.16 10.20
C ARG A 106 -12.77 -5.30 9.31
N HIS A 107 -12.62 -6.53 9.77
CA HIS A 107 -13.19 -7.68 9.08
C HIS A 107 -14.71 -7.66 9.17
N ARG A 108 -15.36 -8.22 8.15
CA ARG A 108 -16.81 -8.50 8.19
C ARG A 108 -17.08 -9.67 9.13
N ASP A 109 -18.24 -9.65 9.77
CA ASP A 109 -18.71 -10.77 10.57
C ASP A 109 -19.97 -11.37 9.94
N THR A 110 -20.19 -12.67 10.17
CA THR A 110 -21.39 -13.37 9.72
C THR A 110 -22.60 -13.07 10.61
N ASP A 111 -22.38 -12.66 11.88
CA ASP A 111 -23.42 -12.13 12.77
C ASP A 111 -23.68 -10.66 12.41
N PRO A 112 -24.89 -10.30 11.95
CA PRO A 112 -25.20 -8.93 11.57
C PRO A 112 -25.04 -7.90 12.71
N ALA A 113 -25.27 -8.28 13.96
CA ALA A 113 -25.11 -7.39 15.09
C ALA A 113 -23.62 -7.08 15.35
N ARG A 114 -22.77 -8.09 15.31
CA ARG A 114 -21.32 -7.93 15.44
C ARG A 114 -20.73 -7.17 14.26
N ASP A 115 -21.19 -7.45 13.03
CA ASP A 115 -20.77 -6.75 11.82
C ASP A 115 -21.09 -5.24 11.90
N ALA A 116 -22.29 -4.89 12.36
CA ALA A 116 -22.69 -3.49 12.58
C ALA A 116 -21.81 -2.82 13.66
N GLN A 117 -21.50 -3.52 14.75
CA GLN A 117 -20.62 -3.03 15.81
C GLN A 117 -19.20 -2.76 15.29
N LEU A 118 -18.62 -3.68 14.51
CA LEU A 118 -17.29 -3.51 13.92
C LEU A 118 -17.23 -2.29 12.98
N ARG A 119 -18.31 -2.04 12.24
CA ARG A 119 -18.44 -0.85 11.40
C ARG A 119 -18.47 0.43 12.24
N GLU A 120 -19.27 0.44 13.31
CA GLU A 120 -19.38 1.59 14.22
C GLU A 120 -18.07 1.85 14.99
N GLU A 121 -17.38 0.79 15.44
CA GLU A 121 -16.04 0.86 16.04
C GLU A 121 -15.04 1.54 15.09
N LEU A 122 -15.07 1.20 13.80
CA LEU A 122 -14.21 1.86 12.81
C LEU A 122 -14.61 3.32 12.60
N GLU A 123 -15.89 3.61 12.43
CA GLU A 123 -16.41 4.95 12.18
C GLU A 123 -16.09 5.94 13.31
N SER A 124 -16.12 5.45 14.57
CA SER A 124 -15.83 6.22 15.77
C SER A 124 -14.37 6.19 16.23
N SER A 125 -13.50 5.39 15.62
CA SER A 125 -12.09 5.22 16.02
C SER A 125 -11.31 6.54 15.92
N PRO A 126 -10.84 7.13 17.03
CA PRO A 126 -10.05 8.36 16.98
C PRO A 126 -8.71 8.17 16.26
N LYS A 127 -8.06 7.02 16.45
CA LYS A 127 -6.78 6.68 15.80
C LYS A 127 -6.95 6.61 14.28
N ASP A 128 -7.87 5.77 13.78
CA ASP A 128 -8.08 5.59 12.33
C ASP A 128 -8.49 6.90 11.65
N ARG A 129 -9.31 7.72 12.33
CA ARG A 129 -9.72 9.04 11.83
C ARG A 129 -8.55 10.03 11.77
N ALA A 130 -7.71 10.09 12.80
CA ALA A 130 -6.55 10.99 12.84
C ALA A 130 -5.54 10.63 11.74
N GLU A 131 -5.23 9.35 11.55
CA GLU A 131 -4.37 8.88 10.47
C GLU A 131 -4.96 9.20 9.08
N ASN A 132 -6.27 8.97 8.90
CA ASN A 132 -6.94 9.27 7.63
C ASN A 132 -6.90 10.77 7.31
N ILE A 133 -7.19 11.64 8.27
CA ILE A 133 -7.18 13.11 8.10
C ILE A 133 -5.77 13.60 7.76
N MET A 134 -4.73 13.05 8.38
CA MET A 134 -3.34 13.39 8.09
C MET A 134 -2.98 13.10 6.63
N ILE A 135 -3.35 11.93 6.13
CA ILE A 135 -3.11 11.56 4.72
C ILE A 135 -3.96 12.40 3.76
N VAL A 136 -5.20 12.73 4.14
CA VAL A 136 -6.05 13.65 3.35
C VAL A 136 -5.36 15.00 3.18
N ASP A 137 -4.78 15.55 4.25
CA ASP A 137 -4.11 16.86 4.19
C ASP A 137 -2.85 16.80 3.32
N LEU A 138 -2.05 15.73 3.44
CA LEU A 138 -0.91 15.49 2.58
C LEU A 138 -1.30 15.40 1.11
N LEU A 139 -2.35 14.65 0.77
CA LEU A 139 -2.82 14.51 -0.62
C LEU A 139 -3.44 15.80 -1.16
N ARG A 140 -4.11 16.59 -0.32
CA ARG A 140 -4.57 17.93 -0.70
C ARG A 140 -3.39 18.82 -1.10
N ASN A 141 -2.33 18.78 -0.31
CA ASN A 141 -1.09 19.49 -0.64
C ASN A 141 -0.51 19.01 -1.96
N ASP A 142 -0.34 17.71 -2.15
CA ASP A 142 0.19 17.12 -3.39
C ASP A 142 -0.63 17.56 -4.61
N LEU A 143 -1.95 17.43 -4.56
CA LEU A 143 -2.84 17.82 -5.66
C LEU A 143 -2.82 19.33 -5.94
N SER A 144 -2.62 20.16 -4.92
CA SER A 144 -2.64 21.62 -5.07
C SER A 144 -1.54 22.16 -5.97
N HIS A 145 -0.42 21.45 -6.11
CA HIS A 145 0.72 21.89 -6.94
C HIS A 145 0.41 21.98 -8.44
N PHE A 146 -0.59 21.23 -8.92
CA PHE A 146 -0.94 21.20 -10.35
C PHE A 146 -2.44 21.25 -10.61
N ALA A 147 -3.22 21.48 -9.57
CA ALA A 147 -4.66 21.71 -9.71
C ALA A 147 -4.98 23.17 -10.04
N VAL A 148 -6.11 23.38 -10.68
CA VAL A 148 -6.70 24.73 -10.79
C VAL A 148 -6.89 25.30 -9.38
N PRO A 149 -6.40 26.53 -9.09
CA PRO A 149 -6.55 27.13 -7.78
C PRO A 149 -8.01 27.13 -7.30
N GLY A 150 -8.23 26.67 -6.05
CA GLY A 150 -9.56 26.58 -5.45
C GLY A 150 -10.38 25.34 -5.86
N SER A 151 -9.85 24.48 -6.73
CA SER A 151 -10.56 23.26 -7.16
C SER A 151 -10.36 22.06 -6.25
N VAL A 152 -9.36 22.09 -5.36
CA VAL A 152 -9.11 20.98 -4.43
C VAL A 152 -10.17 20.97 -3.33
N SER A 153 -10.89 19.88 -3.21
CA SER A 153 -11.96 19.71 -2.22
C SER A 153 -11.97 18.28 -1.65
N VAL A 154 -12.43 18.17 -0.42
CA VAL A 154 -12.67 16.86 0.23
C VAL A 154 -14.14 16.58 0.14
N SER A 155 -14.55 15.79 -0.84
CA SER A 155 -15.96 15.46 -1.08
C SER A 155 -16.52 14.44 -0.09
N ARG A 156 -15.64 13.60 0.48
CA ARG A 156 -15.95 12.65 1.55
C ARG A 156 -14.77 12.56 2.52
N LEU A 157 -15.04 12.65 3.82
CA LEU A 157 -14.03 12.56 4.87
C LEU A 157 -14.37 11.43 5.84
N CYS A 158 -13.43 10.49 6.02
CA CYS A 158 -13.52 9.38 6.96
C CYS A 158 -14.83 8.57 6.82
N ALA A 159 -15.29 8.32 5.60
CA ALA A 159 -16.51 7.55 5.37
C ALA A 159 -16.20 6.04 5.42
N VAL A 160 -17.03 5.26 6.09
CA VAL A 160 -16.89 3.80 6.14
C VAL A 160 -17.59 3.15 4.95
N GLU A 161 -16.84 2.43 4.15
CA GLU A 161 -17.32 1.59 3.04
C GLU A 161 -17.28 0.12 3.43
N SER A 162 -18.36 -0.60 3.11
CA SER A 162 -18.46 -2.04 3.38
C SER A 162 -18.25 -2.84 2.08
N TYR A 163 -17.21 -3.64 2.07
CA TYR A 163 -16.90 -4.58 1.00
C TYR A 163 -17.29 -6.01 1.42
N ALA A 164 -17.10 -6.97 0.54
CA ALA A 164 -17.49 -8.36 0.81
C ALA A 164 -16.80 -8.97 2.04
N THR A 165 -15.57 -8.57 2.33
CA THR A 165 -14.73 -9.16 3.38
C THR A 165 -14.31 -8.19 4.48
N VAL A 166 -14.45 -6.89 4.24
CA VAL A 166 -13.99 -5.84 5.16
C VAL A 166 -14.88 -4.60 5.16
N HIS A 167 -14.85 -3.84 6.26
CA HIS A 167 -15.20 -2.43 6.33
C HIS A 167 -13.90 -1.62 6.24
N GLN A 168 -13.88 -0.55 5.45
CA GLN A 168 -12.73 0.33 5.29
C GLN A 168 -13.12 1.79 5.45
N MET A 169 -12.27 2.58 6.13
CA MET A 169 -12.44 4.02 6.22
C MET A 169 -11.73 4.68 5.03
N VAL A 170 -12.52 5.35 4.19
CA VAL A 170 -12.08 5.96 2.94
C VAL A 170 -12.41 7.44 2.94
N SER A 171 -11.44 8.27 2.54
CA SER A 171 -11.71 9.66 2.19
C SER A 171 -11.60 9.85 0.69
N THR A 172 -12.24 10.91 0.17
CA THR A 172 -12.19 11.24 -1.26
C THR A 172 -11.77 12.69 -1.42
N ILE A 173 -10.67 12.90 -2.12
CA ILE A 173 -10.18 14.21 -2.49
C ILE A 173 -10.35 14.38 -3.98
N ASP A 174 -11.11 15.40 -4.37
CA ASP A 174 -11.32 15.77 -5.77
C ASP A 174 -10.60 17.07 -6.09
N ALA A 175 -10.12 17.20 -7.33
CA ALA A 175 -9.50 18.39 -7.85
C ALA A 175 -9.65 18.45 -9.38
N ARG A 176 -9.23 19.55 -9.98
CA ARG A 176 -9.18 19.72 -11.43
C ARG A 176 -7.76 20.03 -11.89
N LEU A 177 -7.25 19.25 -12.82
CA LEU A 177 -5.94 19.45 -13.41
C LEU A 177 -5.88 20.80 -14.13
N SER A 178 -4.83 21.57 -13.89
CA SER A 178 -4.61 22.84 -14.57
C SER A 178 -4.50 22.64 -16.09
N PRO A 179 -5.08 23.54 -16.90
CA PRO A 179 -4.98 23.48 -18.35
C PRO A 179 -3.52 23.43 -18.82
N GLY A 180 -3.21 22.51 -19.73
CA GLY A 180 -1.85 22.33 -20.27
C GLY A 180 -0.89 21.54 -19.39
N MET A 181 -1.25 21.17 -18.16
CA MET A 181 -0.40 20.33 -17.29
C MET A 181 -0.34 18.90 -17.85
N PRO A 182 0.86 18.38 -18.17
CA PRO A 182 1.02 17.00 -18.56
C PRO A 182 0.66 16.04 -17.43
N ARG A 183 -0.12 15.02 -17.72
CA ARG A 183 -0.56 14.05 -16.70
C ARG A 183 0.59 13.30 -16.05
N ALA A 184 1.64 13.00 -16.79
CA ALA A 184 2.83 12.35 -16.26
C ALA A 184 3.54 13.22 -15.22
N GLU A 185 3.60 14.55 -15.41
CA GLU A 185 4.16 15.48 -14.44
C GLU A 185 3.29 15.58 -13.18
N ALA A 186 1.96 15.60 -13.35
CA ALA A 186 1.04 15.57 -12.23
C ALA A 186 1.19 14.28 -11.38
N VAL A 187 1.35 13.13 -12.03
CA VAL A 187 1.64 11.86 -11.36
C VAL A 187 2.98 11.90 -10.63
N ALA A 188 4.04 12.42 -11.30
CA ALA A 188 5.37 12.53 -10.71
C ALA A 188 5.40 13.45 -9.47
N ALA A 189 4.64 14.55 -9.50
CA ALA A 189 4.54 15.47 -8.36
C ALA A 189 3.82 14.85 -7.15
N CYS A 190 2.86 13.95 -7.37
CA CYS A 190 2.21 13.19 -6.28
C CYS A 190 3.06 12.03 -5.76
N PHE A 191 4.02 11.55 -6.56
CA PHE A 191 4.80 10.36 -6.24
C PHE A 191 5.99 10.68 -5.31
N PRO A 192 6.32 9.77 -4.37
CA PRO A 192 5.60 8.56 -3.97
C PRO A 192 4.26 8.86 -3.25
N ALA A 193 3.36 7.87 -3.22
CA ALA A 193 2.06 8.01 -2.55
C ALA A 193 2.24 8.44 -1.09
N GLY A 194 1.44 9.41 -0.63
CA GLY A 194 1.49 9.90 0.74
C GLY A 194 1.27 8.82 1.79
N SER A 195 0.33 7.90 1.54
CA SER A 195 0.06 6.74 2.40
C SER A 195 1.23 5.77 2.55
N MET A 196 2.22 5.86 1.66
CA MET A 196 3.42 5.01 1.63
C MET A 196 4.69 5.74 2.10
N THR A 197 4.57 6.99 2.51
CA THR A 197 5.70 7.82 2.97
C THR A 197 5.44 8.38 4.36
N GLY A 198 4.74 9.48 4.46
CA GLY A 198 4.39 10.20 5.68
C GLY A 198 4.47 11.71 5.49
N ALA A 199 4.33 12.45 6.56
CA ALA A 199 4.23 13.91 6.53
C ALA A 199 5.17 14.58 7.56
N PRO A 200 5.96 15.60 7.14
CA PRO A 200 6.18 16.15 5.80
C PRO A 200 6.93 15.17 4.88
N LYS A 201 6.50 15.04 3.62
CA LYS A 201 6.96 13.99 2.70
C LYS A 201 8.49 13.93 2.55
N VAL A 202 9.14 15.07 2.27
CA VAL A 202 10.60 15.12 2.01
C VAL A 202 11.40 14.69 3.23
N SER A 203 11.08 15.21 4.40
CA SER A 203 11.72 14.84 5.67
C SER A 203 11.53 13.35 5.96
N THR A 204 10.29 12.88 5.84
CA THR A 204 9.97 11.47 6.09
C THR A 204 10.67 10.51 5.13
N MET A 205 10.79 10.87 3.85
CA MET A 205 11.54 10.06 2.88
C MET A 205 13.02 9.92 3.25
N ALA A 206 13.66 10.98 3.74
CA ALA A 206 15.05 10.91 4.22
C ALA A 206 15.19 10.01 5.46
N ILE A 207 14.21 10.04 6.37
CA ILE A 207 14.15 9.15 7.53
C ILE A 207 13.99 7.70 7.07
N LEU A 208 13.07 7.43 6.13
CA LEU A 208 12.82 6.09 5.59
C LEU A 208 14.04 5.52 4.88
N ASP A 209 14.73 6.31 4.07
CA ASP A 209 15.95 5.88 3.37
C ASP A 209 17.01 5.37 4.36
N ARG A 210 17.19 6.09 5.47
CA ARG A 210 18.10 5.70 6.55
C ARG A 210 17.62 4.45 7.30
N LEU A 211 16.32 4.38 7.66
CA LEU A 211 15.78 3.29 8.46
C LEU A 211 15.67 1.98 7.66
N GLU A 212 15.21 2.04 6.44
CA GLU A 212 15.00 0.85 5.60
C GLU A 212 16.32 0.31 5.03
N GLY A 213 17.24 1.20 4.64
CA GLY A 213 18.58 0.85 4.17
C GLY A 213 18.62 0.02 2.88
N ALA A 214 17.49 -0.06 2.15
CA ALA A 214 17.36 -0.82 0.93
C ALA A 214 16.18 -0.30 0.06
N PRO A 215 16.27 -0.42 -1.27
CA PRO A 215 15.19 0.00 -2.16
C PRO A 215 13.95 -0.88 -1.99
N ARG A 216 12.78 -0.26 -2.12
CA ARG A 216 11.48 -0.95 -2.08
C ARG A 216 11.14 -1.69 -3.38
N GLY A 217 11.83 -1.37 -4.48
CA GLY A 217 11.54 -1.92 -5.80
C GLY A 217 10.17 -1.52 -6.32
N VAL A 218 9.39 -2.48 -6.81
CA VAL A 218 8.03 -2.26 -7.30
C VAL A 218 7.06 -1.91 -6.17
N TYR A 219 7.29 -2.46 -4.97
CA TYR A 219 6.46 -2.20 -3.81
C TYR A 219 6.43 -0.70 -3.46
N SER A 220 5.27 -0.20 -3.06
CA SER A 220 5.06 1.24 -2.80
C SER A 220 5.08 2.13 -4.06
N GLY A 221 5.25 1.53 -5.24
CA GLY A 221 5.17 2.21 -6.53
C GLY A 221 3.73 2.44 -6.99
N ALA A 222 3.56 2.78 -8.27
CA ALA A 222 2.26 3.00 -8.89
C ALA A 222 2.09 2.09 -10.12
N ILE A 223 0.94 1.42 -10.20
CA ILE A 223 0.60 0.49 -11.29
C ILE A 223 -0.71 0.95 -11.93
N GLY A 224 -0.74 1.05 -13.25
CA GLY A 224 -1.95 1.42 -13.97
C GLY A 224 -1.67 1.80 -15.41
N TYR A 225 -2.41 2.80 -15.93
CA TYR A 225 -2.32 3.16 -17.33
C TYR A 225 -2.49 4.66 -17.58
N PHE A 226 -1.92 5.09 -18.68
CA PHE A 226 -2.20 6.36 -19.35
C PHE A 226 -2.89 6.03 -20.67
N SER A 227 -4.14 6.45 -20.82
CA SER A 227 -4.94 6.19 -22.02
C SER A 227 -4.75 7.27 -23.09
N LEU A 228 -4.94 6.91 -24.35
CA LEU A 228 -4.85 7.85 -25.48
C LEU A 228 -5.88 8.99 -25.42
N ASN A 229 -7.02 8.77 -24.75
CA ASN A 229 -8.01 9.85 -24.51
C ASN A 229 -7.62 10.76 -23.34
N GLY A 230 -6.45 10.52 -22.71
CA GLY A 230 -5.94 11.26 -21.58
C GLY A 230 -6.44 10.78 -20.22
N ALA A 231 -7.29 9.76 -20.12
CA ALA A 231 -7.62 9.18 -18.82
C ALA A 231 -6.39 8.44 -18.24
N THR A 232 -6.21 8.56 -16.93
CA THR A 232 -5.15 7.90 -16.17
C THR A 232 -5.77 7.32 -14.91
N ASP A 233 -5.45 6.06 -14.58
CA ASP A 233 -5.86 5.46 -13.30
C ASP A 233 -4.73 4.57 -12.80
N LEU A 234 -4.21 4.91 -11.62
CA LEU A 234 -3.04 4.30 -11.01
C LEU A 234 -3.38 3.83 -9.60
N ALA A 235 -2.96 2.62 -9.27
CA ALA A 235 -3.06 2.02 -7.94
C ALA A 235 -1.71 2.04 -7.24
N VAL A 236 -1.71 2.08 -5.91
CA VAL A 236 -0.50 1.86 -5.11
C VAL A 236 -0.08 0.40 -5.20
N ALA A 237 1.19 0.13 -5.43
CA ALA A 237 1.73 -1.24 -5.50
C ALA A 237 1.92 -1.84 -4.10
N ILE A 238 0.82 -2.19 -3.45
CA ILE A 238 0.74 -2.92 -2.18
C ILE A 238 0.02 -4.25 -2.37
N ARG A 239 0.19 -5.20 -1.46
CA ARG A 239 -0.32 -6.57 -1.60
C ARG A 239 0.07 -7.15 -2.97
N THR A 240 1.32 -6.92 -3.34
CA THR A 240 1.87 -7.18 -4.66
C THR A 240 3.03 -8.14 -4.54
N LEU A 241 2.91 -9.28 -5.19
CA LEU A 241 3.99 -10.24 -5.35
C LEU A 241 4.75 -9.91 -6.64
N VAL A 242 6.05 -9.78 -6.52
CA VAL A 242 6.97 -9.61 -7.66
C VAL A 242 7.74 -10.90 -7.86
N LEU A 243 7.75 -11.39 -9.10
CA LEU A 243 8.52 -12.57 -9.50
C LEU A 243 9.55 -12.13 -10.53
N SER A 244 10.80 -12.51 -10.36
CA SER A 244 11.89 -12.19 -11.28
C SER A 244 12.73 -13.42 -11.60
N GLY A 245 13.12 -13.56 -12.88
CA GLY A 245 14.10 -14.58 -13.27
C GLY A 245 15.44 -14.33 -12.59
N GLN A 246 16.09 -15.42 -12.14
CA GLN A 246 17.40 -15.35 -11.50
C GLN A 246 18.49 -15.82 -12.45
N PRO A 247 19.71 -15.24 -12.38
CA PRO A 247 20.87 -15.79 -13.08
C PRO A 247 21.08 -17.26 -12.68
N GLY A 248 21.14 -18.15 -13.67
CA GLY A 248 21.29 -19.60 -13.43
C GLY A 248 19.96 -20.38 -13.43
N GLY A 249 18.82 -19.72 -13.69
CA GLY A 249 17.56 -20.41 -13.98
C GLY A 249 16.69 -20.68 -12.75
N GLY A 250 16.50 -19.72 -11.89
CA GLY A 250 15.54 -19.75 -10.78
C GLY A 250 14.51 -18.63 -10.88
N THR A 251 13.59 -18.59 -9.92
CA THR A 251 12.61 -17.48 -9.75
C THR A 251 12.78 -16.89 -8.36
N GLY A 252 13.13 -15.60 -8.32
CA GLY A 252 13.09 -14.81 -7.11
C GLY A 252 11.68 -14.27 -6.87
N LEU A 253 11.22 -14.31 -5.62
CA LEU A 253 9.96 -13.72 -5.19
C LEU A 253 10.24 -12.61 -4.20
N SER A 254 9.48 -11.51 -4.30
CA SER A 254 9.55 -10.40 -3.36
C SER A 254 8.15 -9.92 -3.02
N LEU A 255 7.90 -9.70 -1.73
CA LEU A 255 6.68 -9.14 -1.17
C LEU A 255 7.06 -8.04 -0.18
N GLY A 256 6.75 -6.79 -0.50
CA GLY A 256 6.89 -5.67 0.43
C GLY A 256 5.69 -5.60 1.38
N VAL A 257 5.96 -5.24 2.63
CA VAL A 257 4.96 -4.99 3.67
C VAL A 257 5.38 -3.83 4.55
N GLY A 258 4.43 -3.13 5.16
CA GLY A 258 4.72 -2.01 6.03
C GLY A 258 3.50 -1.48 6.77
N GLY A 259 3.73 -0.60 7.70
CA GLY A 259 2.72 0.06 8.51
C GLY A 259 3.05 1.53 8.77
N ALA A 260 2.03 2.30 9.11
CA ALA A 260 2.16 3.70 9.49
C ALA A 260 2.51 3.80 10.97
N ILE A 261 3.68 4.34 11.26
CA ILE A 261 4.16 4.55 12.63
C ILE A 261 3.82 5.98 13.05
N THR A 262 3.13 6.10 14.15
CA THR A 262 2.77 7.37 14.81
C THR A 262 3.36 7.41 16.24
N ALA A 263 3.20 8.54 16.92
CA ALA A 263 3.68 8.69 18.30
C ALA A 263 3.09 7.63 19.24
N ASP A 264 1.85 7.22 19.03
CA ASP A 264 1.12 6.28 19.87
C ASP A 264 1.22 4.81 19.40
N SER A 265 2.00 4.53 18.36
CA SER A 265 2.18 3.16 17.84
C SER A 265 2.87 2.26 18.85
N SER A 266 2.38 1.02 19.00
CA SER A 266 3.05 -0.02 19.77
C SER A 266 3.93 -0.86 18.84
N PRO A 267 5.27 -0.97 19.08
CA PRO A 267 6.15 -1.77 18.24
C PRO A 267 5.68 -3.22 18.06
N GLN A 268 5.04 -3.80 19.08
CA GLN A 268 4.48 -5.16 19.00
C GLN A 268 3.29 -5.21 18.07
N GLU A 269 2.33 -4.28 18.22
CA GLU A 269 1.11 -4.25 17.41
C GLU A 269 1.42 -3.95 15.94
N GLU A 270 2.34 -3.02 15.67
CA GLU A 270 2.77 -2.70 14.31
C GLU A 270 3.49 -3.87 13.63
N TYR A 271 4.27 -4.65 14.38
CA TYR A 271 4.86 -5.88 13.86
C TYR A 271 3.81 -6.94 13.52
N GLU A 272 2.80 -7.14 14.38
CA GLU A 272 1.68 -8.03 14.09
C GLU A 272 0.84 -7.54 12.90
N GLU A 273 0.73 -6.22 12.71
CA GLU A 273 0.02 -5.64 11.57
C GLU A 273 0.70 -6.00 10.24
N ILE A 274 2.04 -5.90 10.14
CA ILE A 274 2.73 -6.29 8.90
C ILE A 274 2.60 -7.80 8.62
N ARG A 275 2.59 -8.65 9.65
CA ARG A 275 2.32 -10.09 9.52
C ARG A 275 0.91 -10.34 8.97
N THR A 276 -0.08 -9.64 9.51
CA THR A 276 -1.47 -9.70 9.04
C THR A 276 -1.60 -9.23 7.58
N LYS A 277 -0.92 -8.15 7.21
CA LYS A 277 -0.90 -7.64 5.83
C LYS A 277 -0.24 -8.61 4.85
N ALA A 278 0.83 -9.30 5.26
CA ALA A 278 1.50 -10.33 4.45
C ALA A 278 0.65 -11.60 4.29
N PHE A 279 -0.12 -11.96 5.31
CA PHE A 279 -0.88 -13.22 5.37
C PHE A 279 -1.76 -13.44 4.14
N GLY A 280 -2.42 -12.40 3.64
CA GLY A 280 -3.28 -12.51 2.46
C GLY A 280 -2.54 -13.03 1.23
N VAL A 281 -1.31 -12.56 1.00
CA VAL A 281 -0.48 -12.99 -0.13
C VAL A 281 0.18 -14.33 0.15
N LEU A 282 0.81 -14.50 1.31
CA LEU A 282 1.51 -15.72 1.68
C LEU A 282 0.59 -16.94 1.71
N SER A 283 -0.58 -16.82 2.34
CA SER A 283 -1.56 -17.92 2.42
C SER A 283 -2.10 -18.36 1.06
N ALA A 284 -2.19 -17.46 0.08
CA ALA A 284 -2.58 -17.82 -1.29
C ALA A 284 -1.51 -18.65 -2.00
N LEU A 285 -0.26 -18.56 -1.55
CA LEU A 285 0.89 -19.33 -2.03
C LEU A 285 1.18 -20.56 -1.17
N GLY A 286 0.40 -20.80 -0.11
CA GLY A 286 0.66 -21.89 0.85
C GLY A 286 1.91 -21.64 1.71
N ALA A 287 2.32 -20.38 1.87
CA ALA A 287 3.46 -19.95 2.67
C ALA A 287 3.02 -19.28 3.97
N GLU A 288 3.95 -19.20 4.91
CA GLU A 288 3.77 -18.51 6.18
C GLU A 288 4.75 -17.35 6.32
N PHE A 289 4.45 -16.44 7.24
CA PHE A 289 5.39 -15.37 7.59
C PHE A 289 6.61 -16.01 8.28
N PRO A 290 7.85 -15.65 7.89
CA PRO A 290 9.05 -16.25 8.48
C PRO A 290 9.08 -16.05 10.00
N PRO A 291 9.62 -17.02 10.75
CA PRO A 291 9.85 -16.83 12.18
C PRO A 291 10.82 -15.69 12.42
N GLY A 292 10.64 -14.97 13.51
CA GLY A 292 11.45 -13.80 13.89
C GLY A 292 12.89 -14.12 14.26
#